data_c2d169473c8379a944cf9822ef6f7486
#
_entry.id   c2d169473c8379a944cf9822ef6f7486
#
_cell.length_a   1.000
_cell.length_b   1.000
_cell.length_c   1.000
_cell.angle_alpha   90.00
_cell.angle_beta   90.00
_cell.angle_gamma   90.00
#
_symmetry.space_group_name_H-M   'P 1'
#
loop_
_entity.id
_entity.type
_entity.pdbx_description
1 polymer ?
#
loop_
_entity_poly.entity_id
_entity_poly.type
_entity_poly.pdbx_seq_one_letter_code
_entity_poly.pdbx_strand_id
1 'polypeptide(L)'
;MEKVRAETAEIISKYGTGKKIKNGVKVAIVGKPNTGKSSILNELLNCDKAIVSSVAGTTRDVVEGDIDIDGVRFCLSDTAGIRESGDEIETAGIIKSKNILNAADLIMVVLDASSPLQDDDEEVLKATEGKERIIVGNKSDLTKKSDIKADVYVSARTGEGIDKLKETMTDKAFGGKINYDGDFLTEERHLNALKNAYNSICEAINGFELNTADLTTIDIKDAWDSLGEVSGETANERIIDEIFSKFCVGK
;
A
#
# COMPACT_ATOMS: atom_id res chain seq x y z
N MET A 1 -7.64 18.78 24.47
CA MET A 1 -6.39 18.33 23.81
C MET A 1 -6.35 16.81 23.60
N GLU A 2 -6.63 15.98 24.60
CA GLU A 2 -6.63 14.51 24.46
C GLU A 2 -7.52 13.96 23.33
N LYS A 3 -8.72 14.52 23.17
CA LYS A 3 -9.62 14.15 22.07
C LYS A 3 -9.02 14.47 20.71
N VAL A 4 -8.43 15.67 20.54
CA VAL A 4 -7.80 16.09 19.27
C VAL A 4 -6.59 15.21 18.97
N ARG A 5 -5.79 14.88 19.98
CA ARG A 5 -4.67 13.95 19.86
C ARG A 5 -5.12 12.59 19.31
N ALA A 6 -6.19 12.03 19.90
CA ALA A 6 -6.71 10.72 19.47
C ALA A 6 -7.26 10.75 18.04
N GLU A 7 -8.02 11.79 17.68
CA GLU A 7 -8.55 11.97 16.32
C GLU A 7 -7.42 12.15 15.30
N THR A 8 -6.41 12.96 15.61
CA THR A 8 -5.23 13.14 14.74
C THR A 8 -4.47 11.84 14.54
N ALA A 9 -4.26 11.06 15.61
CA ALA A 9 -3.61 9.76 15.53
C ALA A 9 -4.41 8.78 14.66
N GLU A 10 -5.74 8.77 14.78
CA GLU A 10 -6.61 7.93 13.95
C GLU A 10 -6.49 8.27 12.47
N ILE A 11 -6.54 9.57 12.12
CA ILE A 11 -6.40 10.01 10.73
C ILE A 11 -5.02 9.64 10.17
N ILE A 12 -3.95 9.85 10.93
CA ILE A 12 -2.58 9.46 10.55
C ILE A 12 -2.50 7.95 10.28
N SER A 13 -3.14 7.12 11.11
CA SER A 13 -3.12 5.66 10.96
C SER A 13 -3.76 5.18 9.66
N LYS A 14 -4.73 5.92 9.12
CA LYS A 14 -5.47 5.61 7.88
C LYS A 14 -4.74 6.05 6.61
N TYR A 15 -3.61 6.79 6.71
CA TYR A 15 -2.89 7.31 5.54
C TYR A 15 -2.49 6.22 4.53
N GLY A 16 -1.98 5.07 5.01
CA GLY A 16 -1.58 3.96 4.14
C GLY A 16 -2.74 3.47 3.28
N THR A 17 -3.93 3.35 3.85
CA THR A 17 -5.17 2.98 3.15
C THR A 17 -5.56 4.05 2.13
N GLY A 18 -5.60 5.32 2.51
CA GLY A 18 -5.93 6.43 1.62
C GLY A 18 -4.98 6.54 0.42
N LYS A 19 -3.68 6.35 0.65
CA LYS A 19 -2.67 6.35 -0.41
C LYS A 19 -2.91 5.20 -1.41
N LYS A 20 -3.22 3.98 -0.94
CA LYS A 20 -3.54 2.83 -1.79
C LYS A 20 -4.83 3.04 -2.59
N ILE A 21 -5.87 3.62 -1.98
CA ILE A 21 -7.13 3.94 -2.68
C ILE A 21 -6.88 4.95 -3.81
N LYS A 22 -6.11 6.02 -3.55
CA LYS A 22 -5.86 7.07 -4.54
C LYS A 22 -4.92 6.65 -5.66
N ASN A 23 -3.79 6.03 -5.30
CA ASN A 23 -2.71 5.75 -6.24
C ASN A 23 -2.80 4.34 -6.86
N GLY A 24 -3.68 3.50 -6.33
CA GLY A 24 -3.74 2.07 -6.61
C GLY A 24 -2.78 1.25 -5.74
N VAL A 25 -3.05 -0.04 -5.67
CA VAL A 25 -2.22 -1.04 -4.98
C VAL A 25 -1.22 -1.60 -5.98
N LYS A 26 0.07 -1.45 -5.73
CA LYS A 26 1.13 -1.99 -6.57
C LYS A 26 1.35 -3.47 -6.25
N VAL A 27 1.11 -4.34 -7.24
CA VAL A 27 1.25 -5.80 -7.09
C VAL A 27 2.39 -6.30 -7.95
N ALA A 28 3.42 -6.88 -7.33
CA ALA A 28 4.48 -7.59 -8.04
C ALA A 28 4.15 -9.08 -8.16
N ILE A 29 4.12 -9.61 -9.39
CA ILE A 29 3.88 -11.03 -9.64
C ILE A 29 5.24 -11.73 -9.81
N VAL A 30 5.54 -12.69 -8.93
CA VAL A 30 6.81 -13.41 -8.88
C VAL A 30 6.61 -14.92 -8.84
N GLY A 31 7.63 -15.66 -9.24
CA GLY A 31 7.63 -17.14 -9.28
C GLY A 31 8.60 -17.62 -10.34
N LYS A 32 8.99 -18.91 -10.30
CA LYS A 32 9.87 -19.48 -11.31
C LYS A 32 9.27 -19.46 -12.72
N PRO A 33 10.04 -19.68 -13.78
CA PRO A 33 9.51 -19.82 -15.14
C PRO A 33 8.42 -20.90 -15.23
N ASN A 34 7.44 -20.69 -16.11
CA ASN A 34 6.36 -21.64 -16.41
C ASN A 34 5.38 -21.96 -15.26
N THR A 35 5.36 -21.21 -14.16
CA THR A 35 4.33 -21.32 -13.12
C THR A 35 2.99 -20.72 -13.55
N GLY A 36 2.97 -19.96 -14.66
CA GLY A 36 1.77 -19.35 -15.22
C GLY A 36 1.50 -17.93 -14.73
N LYS A 37 2.54 -17.17 -14.35
CA LYS A 37 2.42 -15.75 -13.94
C LYS A 37 1.69 -14.89 -14.97
N SER A 38 2.19 -14.89 -16.21
CA SER A 38 1.57 -14.12 -17.31
C SER A 38 0.17 -14.64 -17.68
N SER A 39 -0.11 -15.93 -17.45
CA SER A 39 -1.46 -16.47 -17.65
C SER A 39 -2.44 -15.96 -16.59
N ILE A 40 -2.01 -15.89 -15.30
CA ILE A 40 -2.82 -15.30 -14.23
C ILE A 40 -3.03 -13.82 -14.49
N LEU A 41 -1.97 -13.08 -14.87
CA LEU A 41 -2.07 -11.67 -15.22
C LEU A 41 -3.11 -11.45 -16.34
N ASN A 42 -3.01 -12.20 -17.43
CA ASN A 42 -3.96 -12.11 -18.54
C ASN A 42 -5.39 -12.46 -18.12
N GLU A 43 -5.58 -13.46 -17.28
CA GLU A 43 -6.91 -13.84 -16.80
C GLU A 43 -7.51 -12.76 -15.89
N LEU A 44 -6.72 -12.16 -15.00
CA LEU A 44 -7.14 -11.04 -14.20
C LEU A 44 -7.54 -9.83 -15.06
N LEU A 45 -6.77 -9.53 -16.12
CA LEU A 45 -7.05 -8.44 -17.06
C LEU A 45 -8.28 -8.70 -17.93
N ASN A 46 -8.56 -9.97 -18.28
CA ASN A 46 -9.70 -10.34 -19.12
C ASN A 46 -11.02 -10.32 -18.35
N CYS A 47 -11.01 -10.71 -17.07
CA CYS A 47 -12.21 -10.79 -16.23
C CYS A 47 -12.77 -9.41 -15.86
N ASP A 48 -11.92 -8.41 -15.79
CA ASP A 48 -12.34 -7.03 -15.59
C ASP A 48 -12.24 -6.29 -16.91
N LYS A 49 -13.29 -5.51 -17.27
CA LYS A 49 -13.21 -4.58 -18.39
C LYS A 49 -12.07 -3.61 -18.09
N ALA A 50 -10.86 -3.97 -18.52
CA ALA A 50 -9.66 -3.18 -18.33
C ALA A 50 -9.98 -1.73 -18.71
N ILE A 51 -9.91 -0.82 -17.75
CA ILE A 51 -9.76 0.59 -18.08
C ILE A 51 -8.35 0.68 -18.64
N VAL A 52 -8.21 0.38 -19.93
CA VAL A 52 -6.98 0.57 -20.68
C VAL A 52 -6.76 2.07 -20.75
N SER A 53 -6.17 2.66 -19.73
CA SER A 53 -5.54 3.96 -19.86
C SER A 53 -4.24 3.73 -20.65
N SER A 54 -4.36 3.77 -21.98
CA SER A 54 -3.22 3.89 -22.87
C SER A 54 -2.57 5.26 -22.67
N VAL A 55 -1.78 5.42 -21.61
CA VAL A 55 -0.73 6.45 -21.62
C VAL A 55 0.40 5.85 -22.44
N ALA A 56 0.32 6.04 -23.73
CA ALA A 56 1.39 5.78 -24.67
C ALA A 56 2.58 6.66 -24.30
N GLY A 57 3.65 6.08 -23.80
CA GLY A 57 4.90 6.81 -23.67
C GLY A 57 5.85 6.36 -22.58
N THR A 58 6.26 5.08 -22.54
CA THR A 58 7.64 4.70 -22.22
C THR A 58 7.87 3.28 -22.71
N THR A 59 8.66 3.20 -23.77
CA THR A 59 9.08 2.00 -24.46
C THR A 59 9.98 1.14 -23.57
N ARG A 60 9.76 -0.18 -23.64
CA ARG A 60 10.54 -1.29 -23.07
C ARG A 60 10.42 -1.44 -21.56
N ASP A 61 9.81 -2.53 -21.18
CA ASP A 61 9.97 -3.23 -19.90
C ASP A 61 8.70 -3.35 -19.05
N VAL A 62 8.37 -4.60 -18.76
CA VAL A 62 7.34 -5.09 -17.82
C VAL A 62 5.95 -5.14 -18.46
N VAL A 63 5.39 -6.32 -18.54
CA VAL A 63 3.95 -6.47 -18.82
C VAL A 63 3.23 -5.92 -17.61
N GLU A 64 2.65 -4.75 -17.77
CA GLU A 64 1.90 -4.04 -16.74
C GLU A 64 0.44 -3.99 -17.14
N GLY A 65 -0.44 -4.10 -16.18
CA GLY A 65 -1.87 -3.93 -16.39
C GLY A 65 -2.55 -3.49 -15.12
N ASP A 66 -3.59 -2.67 -15.28
CA ASP A 66 -4.42 -2.22 -14.18
C ASP A 66 -5.75 -2.96 -14.20
N ILE A 67 -6.19 -3.42 -13.03
CA ILE A 67 -7.53 -3.97 -12.81
C ILE A 67 -8.22 -3.18 -11.72
N ASP A 68 -9.55 -3.12 -11.79
CA ASP A 68 -10.39 -2.56 -10.72
C ASP A 68 -11.01 -3.71 -9.92
N ILE A 69 -10.80 -3.73 -8.63
CA ILE A 69 -11.45 -4.66 -7.72
C ILE A 69 -12.21 -3.83 -6.68
N ASP A 70 -13.53 -3.90 -6.72
CA ASP A 70 -14.42 -3.18 -5.79
C ASP A 70 -14.13 -1.66 -5.71
N GLY A 71 -13.79 -1.02 -6.84
CA GLY A 71 -13.51 0.40 -6.92
C GLY A 71 -12.07 0.79 -6.54
N VAL A 72 -11.19 -0.18 -6.33
CA VAL A 72 -9.76 0.05 -6.11
C VAL A 72 -8.94 -0.44 -7.28
N ARG A 73 -8.05 0.42 -7.76
CA ARG A 73 -7.11 0.08 -8.81
C ARG A 73 -5.97 -0.77 -8.26
N PHE A 74 -5.72 -1.93 -8.88
CA PHE A 74 -4.55 -2.77 -8.64
C PHE A 74 -3.64 -2.70 -9.88
N CYS A 75 -2.42 -2.20 -9.68
CA CYS A 75 -1.40 -2.07 -10.73
C CYS A 75 -0.52 -3.34 -10.71
N LEU A 76 -0.74 -4.23 -11.66
CA LEU A 76 -0.07 -5.53 -11.74
C LEU A 76 1.20 -5.42 -12.57
N SER A 77 2.33 -5.91 -12.05
CA SER A 77 3.62 -5.94 -12.75
C SER A 77 4.18 -7.35 -12.76
N ASP A 78 4.37 -7.93 -13.97
CA ASP A 78 5.01 -9.24 -14.13
C ASP A 78 6.53 -9.08 -14.19
N THR A 79 7.24 -9.60 -13.17
CA THR A 79 8.71 -9.53 -13.10
C THR A 79 9.41 -10.50 -14.08
N ALA A 80 8.71 -11.43 -14.71
CA ALA A 80 9.30 -12.42 -15.62
C ALA A 80 9.70 -11.83 -16.97
N GLY A 81 9.03 -10.78 -17.45
CA GLY A 81 9.36 -10.10 -18.71
C GLY A 81 10.76 -9.44 -18.73
N ILE A 82 11.42 -9.38 -17.57
CA ILE A 82 12.74 -8.74 -17.41
C ILE A 82 13.90 -9.67 -17.77
N ARG A 83 13.67 -11.00 -17.86
CA ARG A 83 14.72 -12.00 -18.06
C ARG A 83 15.01 -12.38 -19.53
N GLU A 84 14.26 -11.87 -20.52
CA GLU A 84 14.36 -12.34 -21.90
C GLU A 84 15.34 -11.58 -22.82
N SER A 85 16.23 -10.74 -22.31
CA SER A 85 17.24 -10.06 -23.13
C SER A 85 18.67 -10.30 -22.62
N GLY A 86 19.29 -11.35 -23.16
CA GLY A 86 20.74 -11.64 -23.39
C GLY A 86 21.82 -11.14 -22.41
N ASP A 87 22.57 -12.06 -21.96
CA ASP A 87 23.96 -12.14 -21.41
C ASP A 87 24.71 -10.98 -20.71
N GLU A 88 24.29 -9.72 -20.82
CA GLU A 88 24.91 -8.60 -20.05
C GLU A 88 23.99 -7.99 -18.99
N ILE A 89 22.81 -8.57 -18.75
CA ILE A 89 21.69 -7.96 -17.99
C ILE A 89 21.37 -8.69 -16.68
N GLU A 90 22.09 -9.77 -16.36
CA GLU A 90 21.76 -10.57 -15.16
C GLU A 90 21.83 -9.73 -13.88
N THR A 91 22.87 -8.90 -13.73
CA THR A 91 23.02 -8.00 -12.56
C THR A 91 21.98 -6.87 -12.56
N ALA A 92 21.69 -6.29 -13.72
CA ALA A 92 20.67 -5.23 -13.85
C ALA A 92 19.25 -5.79 -13.65
N GLY A 93 18.96 -6.99 -14.14
CA GLY A 93 17.69 -7.69 -13.94
C GLY A 93 17.43 -8.04 -12.47
N ILE A 94 18.46 -8.49 -11.74
CA ILE A 94 18.35 -8.79 -10.31
C ILE A 94 18.10 -7.51 -9.50
N ILE A 95 18.78 -6.41 -9.80
CA ILE A 95 18.59 -5.11 -9.15
C ILE A 95 17.19 -4.56 -9.46
N LYS A 96 16.72 -4.66 -10.70
CA LYS A 96 15.39 -4.20 -11.10
C LYS A 96 14.30 -5.02 -10.42
N SER A 97 14.45 -6.35 -10.33
CA SER A 97 13.54 -7.24 -9.60
C SER A 97 13.46 -6.90 -8.11
N LYS A 98 14.59 -6.61 -7.46
CA LYS A 98 14.63 -6.17 -6.05
C LYS A 98 13.94 -4.82 -5.86
N ASN A 99 14.12 -3.87 -6.78
CA ASN A 99 13.47 -2.57 -6.71
C ASN A 99 11.94 -2.69 -6.84
N ILE A 100 11.45 -3.55 -7.75
CA ILE A 100 10.02 -3.82 -7.92
C ILE A 100 9.44 -4.45 -6.65
N LEU A 101 10.12 -5.46 -6.08
CA LEU A 101 9.71 -6.09 -4.83
C LEU A 101 9.68 -5.13 -3.64
N ASN A 102 10.57 -4.14 -3.62
CA ASN A 102 10.61 -3.14 -2.56
C ASN A 102 9.58 -2.02 -2.76
N ALA A 103 9.18 -1.76 -4.00
CA ALA A 103 8.17 -0.75 -4.33
C ALA A 103 6.74 -1.30 -4.33
N ALA A 104 6.57 -2.64 -4.27
CA ALA A 104 5.27 -3.29 -4.25
C ALA A 104 4.60 -3.15 -2.88
N ASP A 105 3.30 -2.85 -2.90
CA ASP A 105 2.44 -2.88 -1.72
C ASP A 105 2.00 -4.30 -1.37
N LEU A 106 1.97 -5.18 -2.38
CA LEU A 106 1.57 -6.59 -2.26
C LEU A 106 2.40 -7.44 -3.23
N ILE A 107 2.84 -8.61 -2.81
CA ILE A 107 3.57 -9.55 -3.65
C ILE A 107 2.71 -10.79 -3.91
N MET A 108 2.49 -11.12 -5.18
CA MET A 108 1.82 -12.36 -5.59
C MET A 108 2.89 -13.40 -5.95
N VAL A 109 3.07 -14.40 -5.10
CA VAL A 109 3.98 -15.52 -5.32
C VAL A 109 3.23 -16.64 -6.01
N VAL A 110 3.54 -16.89 -7.28
CA VAL A 110 2.86 -17.92 -8.09
C VAL A 110 3.69 -19.21 -8.12
N LEU A 111 3.11 -20.28 -7.60
CA LEU A 111 3.67 -21.62 -7.55
C LEU A 111 2.84 -22.59 -8.42
N ASP A 112 3.48 -23.61 -8.96
CA ASP A 112 2.81 -24.66 -9.73
C ASP A 112 2.29 -25.76 -8.77
N ALA A 113 0.96 -25.81 -8.56
CA ALA A 113 0.34 -26.80 -7.67
C ALA A 113 0.36 -28.24 -8.24
N SER A 114 0.67 -28.41 -9.54
CA SER A 114 0.73 -29.72 -10.18
C SER A 114 2.10 -30.40 -10.06
N SER A 115 3.11 -29.73 -9.51
CA SER A 115 4.47 -30.24 -9.34
C SER A 115 4.97 -30.08 -7.90
N PRO A 116 5.88 -30.91 -7.40
CA PRO A 116 6.53 -30.69 -6.12
C PRO A 116 7.29 -29.38 -6.09
N LEU A 117 7.44 -28.79 -4.89
CA LEU A 117 8.31 -27.64 -4.68
C LEU A 117 9.75 -27.97 -5.10
N GLN A 118 10.42 -27.00 -5.70
CA GLN A 118 11.81 -27.08 -6.13
C GLN A 118 12.60 -25.97 -5.43
N ASP A 119 13.93 -26.05 -5.50
CA ASP A 119 14.84 -25.08 -4.87
C ASP A 119 14.54 -23.63 -5.29
N ASP A 120 14.24 -23.41 -6.58
CA ASP A 120 13.86 -22.09 -7.11
C ASP A 120 12.57 -21.54 -6.45
N ASP A 121 11.60 -22.42 -6.13
CA ASP A 121 10.37 -22.02 -5.45
C ASP A 121 10.67 -21.59 -4.00
N GLU A 122 11.57 -22.33 -3.32
CA GLU A 122 12.01 -21.99 -1.97
C GLU A 122 12.78 -20.67 -1.93
N GLU A 123 13.62 -20.40 -2.93
CA GLU A 123 14.33 -19.11 -3.04
C GLU A 123 13.35 -17.94 -3.17
N VAL A 124 12.31 -18.06 -4.01
CA VAL A 124 11.29 -17.02 -4.15
C VAL A 124 10.52 -16.84 -2.85
N LEU A 125 10.15 -17.93 -2.16
CA LEU A 125 9.47 -17.88 -0.88
C LEU A 125 10.30 -17.18 0.19
N LYS A 126 11.61 -17.48 0.26
CA LYS A 126 12.57 -16.84 1.17
C LYS A 126 12.77 -15.35 0.84
N ALA A 127 12.91 -15.02 -0.45
CA ALA A 127 13.11 -13.64 -0.90
C ALA A 127 11.91 -12.72 -0.61
N THR A 128 10.73 -13.29 -0.43
CA THR A 128 9.48 -12.57 -0.14
C THR A 128 9.02 -12.68 1.31
N GLU A 129 9.81 -13.33 2.16
CA GLU A 129 9.52 -13.48 3.59
C GLU A 129 9.52 -12.12 4.31
N GLY A 130 8.59 -11.94 5.24
CA GLY A 130 8.43 -10.68 5.99
C GLY A 130 7.77 -9.54 5.20
N LYS A 131 7.38 -9.76 3.93
CA LYS A 131 6.63 -8.80 3.11
C LYS A 131 5.16 -9.18 3.04
N GLU A 132 4.29 -8.19 2.78
CA GLU A 132 2.88 -8.48 2.52
C GLU A 132 2.76 -9.27 1.22
N ARG A 133 2.32 -10.54 1.31
CA ARG A 133 2.28 -11.45 0.16
C ARG A 133 1.08 -12.37 0.15
N ILE A 134 0.75 -12.84 -1.06
CA ILE A 134 -0.21 -13.90 -1.33
C ILE A 134 0.53 -15.05 -2.01
N ILE A 135 0.41 -16.25 -1.49
CA ILE A 135 0.92 -17.48 -2.13
C ILE A 135 -0.20 -18.08 -2.95
N VAL A 136 -0.02 -18.11 -4.28
CA VAL A 136 -1.00 -18.60 -5.25
C VAL A 136 -0.54 -19.93 -5.81
N GLY A 137 -1.32 -20.99 -5.59
CA GLY A 137 -1.14 -22.29 -6.20
C GLY A 137 -1.87 -22.35 -7.55
N ASN A 138 -1.15 -22.14 -8.65
CA ASN A 138 -1.73 -22.20 -10.00
C ASN A 138 -1.79 -23.62 -10.55
N LYS A 139 -2.53 -23.83 -11.64
CA LYS A 139 -2.79 -25.09 -12.33
C LYS A 139 -3.56 -26.10 -11.45
N SER A 140 -4.52 -25.58 -10.67
CA SER A 140 -5.40 -26.41 -9.82
C SER A 140 -6.27 -27.41 -10.62
N ASP A 141 -6.45 -27.18 -11.91
CA ASP A 141 -7.14 -28.08 -12.85
C ASP A 141 -6.35 -29.38 -13.14
N LEU A 142 -5.07 -29.42 -12.81
CA LEU A 142 -4.23 -30.61 -12.93
C LEU A 142 -4.18 -31.38 -11.61
N THR A 143 -3.72 -32.64 -11.67
CA THR A 143 -3.59 -33.46 -10.47
C THR A 143 -2.62 -32.84 -9.49
N LYS A 144 -3.11 -32.50 -8.28
CA LYS A 144 -2.31 -31.93 -7.21
C LYS A 144 -1.18 -32.89 -6.81
N LYS A 145 0.07 -32.45 -6.92
CA LYS A 145 1.28 -33.20 -6.53
C LYS A 145 2.11 -32.48 -5.47
N SER A 146 1.67 -31.32 -5.05
CA SER A 146 2.42 -30.42 -4.18
C SER A 146 1.72 -30.31 -2.83
N ASP A 147 2.50 -30.32 -1.74
CA ASP A 147 2.07 -30.02 -0.37
C ASP A 147 2.16 -28.51 -0.05
N ILE A 148 2.10 -27.67 -1.09
CA ILE A 148 2.14 -26.21 -0.93
C ILE A 148 0.95 -25.77 -0.08
N LYS A 149 1.21 -25.03 0.98
CA LYS A 149 0.19 -24.24 1.67
C LYS A 149 0.03 -22.91 0.93
N ALA A 150 -0.85 -22.88 -0.06
CA ALA A 150 -1.22 -21.64 -0.74
C ALA A 150 -2.36 -20.93 0.00
N ASP A 151 -2.37 -19.59 -0.05
CA ASP A 151 -3.50 -18.79 0.43
C ASP A 151 -4.72 -18.99 -0.48
N VAL A 152 -4.47 -19.20 -1.80
CA VAL A 152 -5.50 -19.45 -2.79
C VAL A 152 -4.98 -20.38 -3.88
N TYR A 153 -5.86 -21.27 -4.36
CA TYR A 153 -5.61 -22.14 -5.53
C TYR A 153 -6.41 -21.62 -6.71
N VAL A 154 -5.76 -21.55 -7.88
CA VAL A 154 -6.37 -21.05 -9.12
C VAL A 154 -6.00 -21.92 -10.31
N SER A 155 -6.81 -21.87 -11.34
CA SER A 155 -6.43 -22.31 -12.68
C SER A 155 -6.58 -21.14 -13.65
N ALA A 156 -5.46 -20.54 -14.04
CA ALA A 156 -5.46 -19.48 -15.05
C ALA A 156 -5.97 -19.95 -16.42
N ARG A 157 -6.08 -21.27 -16.64
CA ARG A 157 -6.62 -21.83 -17.87
C ARG A 157 -8.13 -21.89 -17.88
N THR A 158 -8.76 -22.18 -16.75
CA THR A 158 -10.22 -22.37 -16.62
C THR A 158 -10.92 -21.17 -15.96
N GLY A 159 -10.18 -20.22 -15.40
CA GLY A 159 -10.70 -19.12 -14.60
C GLY A 159 -11.09 -19.52 -13.17
N GLU A 160 -10.97 -20.80 -12.80
CA GLU A 160 -11.32 -21.27 -11.46
C GLU A 160 -10.47 -20.60 -10.38
N GLY A 161 -11.10 -20.10 -9.31
CA GLY A 161 -10.44 -19.50 -8.17
C GLY A 161 -10.01 -18.04 -8.36
N ILE A 162 -10.20 -17.43 -9.54
CA ILE A 162 -9.79 -16.05 -9.82
C ILE A 162 -10.57 -15.06 -8.96
N ASP A 163 -11.88 -15.23 -8.78
CA ASP A 163 -12.67 -14.35 -7.92
C ASP A 163 -12.18 -14.42 -6.45
N LYS A 164 -11.83 -15.64 -6.00
CA LYS A 164 -11.25 -15.81 -4.65
C LYS A 164 -9.87 -15.15 -4.52
N LEU A 165 -9.08 -15.17 -5.61
CA LEU A 165 -7.80 -14.45 -5.66
C LEU A 165 -8.02 -12.93 -5.51
N LYS A 166 -9.00 -12.35 -6.22
CA LYS A 166 -9.36 -10.93 -6.09
C LYS A 166 -9.77 -10.56 -4.67
N GLU A 167 -10.65 -11.34 -4.04
CA GLU A 167 -11.00 -11.15 -2.63
C GLU A 167 -9.77 -11.19 -1.72
N THR A 168 -8.89 -12.18 -1.93
CA THR A 168 -7.67 -12.32 -1.13
C THR A 168 -6.72 -11.15 -1.34
N MET A 169 -6.62 -10.61 -2.57
CA MET A 169 -5.83 -9.42 -2.88
C MET A 169 -6.34 -8.21 -2.09
N THR A 170 -7.65 -7.98 -2.07
CA THR A 170 -8.27 -6.89 -1.30
C THR A 170 -8.06 -7.07 0.20
N ASP A 171 -8.31 -8.27 0.73
CA ASP A 171 -8.14 -8.57 2.15
C ASP A 171 -6.69 -8.33 2.61
N LYS A 172 -5.70 -8.79 1.84
CA LYS A 172 -4.28 -8.60 2.15
C LYS A 172 -3.83 -7.14 2.03
N ALA A 173 -4.31 -6.43 0.98
CA ALA A 173 -3.92 -5.04 0.76
C ALA A 173 -4.45 -4.09 1.83
N PHE A 174 -5.62 -4.38 2.41
CA PHE A 174 -6.33 -3.46 3.32
C PHE A 174 -6.58 -4.03 4.72
N GLY A 175 -6.21 -5.28 4.98
CA GLY A 175 -6.46 -5.93 6.27
C GLY A 175 -7.92 -6.31 6.49
N GLY A 176 -8.71 -6.48 5.41
CA GLY A 176 -10.13 -6.80 5.43
C GLY A 176 -10.93 -5.98 4.41
N LYS A 177 -12.25 -5.93 4.58
CA LYS A 177 -13.12 -5.14 3.70
C LYS A 177 -12.77 -3.65 3.79
N ILE A 178 -12.69 -3.01 2.62
CA ILE A 178 -12.45 -1.58 2.53
C ILE A 178 -13.68 -0.85 3.06
N ASN A 179 -13.50 -0.07 4.12
CA ASN A 179 -14.53 0.86 4.54
C ASN A 179 -14.25 2.22 3.87
N TYR A 180 -15.10 2.59 2.93
CA TYR A 180 -15.03 3.87 2.21
C TYR A 180 -15.61 5.03 3.04
N ASP A 181 -16.32 4.73 4.15
CA ASP A 181 -16.95 5.73 5.01
C ASP A 181 -15.92 6.36 5.95
N GLY A 182 -15.04 7.20 5.43
CA GLY A 182 -14.07 7.86 6.27
C GLY A 182 -13.23 8.90 5.55
N ASP A 183 -12.70 9.85 6.33
CA ASP A 183 -11.74 10.82 5.84
C ASP A 183 -10.37 10.15 5.70
N PHE A 184 -9.88 10.05 4.45
CA PHE A 184 -8.57 9.47 4.16
C PHE A 184 -7.59 10.56 3.74
N LEU A 185 -6.43 10.55 4.36
CA LEU A 185 -5.28 11.30 3.87
C LEU A 185 -4.69 10.60 2.65
N THR A 186 -4.46 11.37 1.60
CA THR A 186 -3.87 10.85 0.36
C THR A 186 -2.56 11.52 -0.01
N GLU A 187 -2.27 12.69 0.57
CA GLU A 187 -1.08 13.49 0.27
C GLU A 187 -0.05 13.41 1.39
N GLU A 188 1.20 13.19 1.03
CA GLU A 188 2.31 13.10 1.98
C GLU A 188 2.54 14.41 2.75
N ARG A 189 2.32 15.55 2.11
CA ARG A 189 2.40 16.87 2.79
C ARG A 189 1.40 16.98 3.93
N HIS A 190 0.16 16.51 3.73
CA HIS A 190 -0.86 16.54 4.79
C HIS A 190 -0.52 15.56 5.92
N LEU A 191 0.06 14.40 5.59
CA LEU A 191 0.57 13.47 6.60
C LEU A 191 1.63 14.12 7.47
N ASN A 192 2.60 14.81 6.85
CA ASN A 192 3.69 15.48 7.58
C ASN A 192 3.14 16.62 8.46
N ALA A 193 2.23 17.43 7.94
CA ALA A 193 1.56 18.47 8.71
C ALA A 193 0.81 17.90 9.92
N LEU A 194 0.04 16.82 9.73
CA LEU A 194 -0.66 16.16 10.84
C LEU A 194 0.29 15.50 11.85
N LYS A 195 1.42 14.96 11.42
CA LYS A 195 2.44 14.43 12.34
C LYS A 195 3.05 15.56 13.18
N ASN A 196 3.34 16.71 12.58
CA ASN A 196 3.82 17.88 13.30
C ASN A 196 2.77 18.35 14.31
N ALA A 197 1.52 18.51 13.88
CA ALA A 197 0.42 18.86 14.78
C ALA A 197 0.28 17.87 15.94
N TYR A 198 0.33 16.58 15.67
CA TYR A 198 0.28 15.54 16.71
C TYR A 198 1.39 15.69 17.75
N ASN A 199 2.62 15.90 17.29
CA ASN A 199 3.76 16.09 18.19
C ASN A 199 3.59 17.33 19.05
N SER A 200 3.23 18.48 18.45
CA SER A 200 2.98 19.73 19.20
C SER A 200 1.82 19.57 20.19
N ILE A 201 0.75 18.83 19.86
CA ILE A 201 -0.33 18.52 20.80
C ILE A 201 0.20 17.68 21.98
N CYS A 202 1.08 16.71 21.74
CA CYS A 202 1.67 15.92 22.81
C CYS A 202 2.55 16.77 23.73
N GLU A 203 3.37 17.67 23.16
CA GLU A 203 4.20 18.60 23.93
C GLU A 203 3.35 19.59 24.74
N ALA A 204 2.26 20.11 24.17
CA ALA A 204 1.32 20.96 24.88
C ALA A 204 0.65 20.25 26.05
N ILE A 205 0.27 18.99 25.92
CA ILE A 205 -0.30 18.18 27.01
C ILE A 205 0.71 18.02 28.14
N ASN A 206 1.96 17.65 27.80
CA ASN A 206 3.04 17.47 28.77
C ASN A 206 3.39 18.81 29.47
N GLY A 207 3.46 19.90 28.71
CA GLY A 207 3.73 21.23 29.24
C GLY A 207 2.65 21.71 30.22
N PHE A 208 1.39 21.36 29.94
CA PHE A 208 0.27 21.66 30.84
C PHE A 208 0.38 20.91 32.16
N GLU A 209 0.77 19.64 32.15
CA GLU A 209 0.99 18.84 33.35
C GLU A 209 2.17 19.37 34.21
N LEU A 210 3.18 19.95 33.56
CA LEU A 210 4.36 20.52 34.21
C LEU A 210 4.20 21.98 34.64
N ASN A 211 3.02 22.58 34.47
CA ASN A 211 2.73 24.01 34.75
C ASN A 211 3.63 25.02 34.00
N THR A 212 4.02 24.69 32.77
CA THR A 212 4.82 25.59 31.90
C THR A 212 3.91 26.31 30.89
N ALA A 213 3.07 27.22 31.36
CA ALA A 213 2.01 27.86 30.59
C ALA A 213 2.51 28.55 29.29
N ASP A 214 3.64 29.23 29.35
CA ASP A 214 4.18 29.97 28.21
C ASP A 214 4.60 29.01 27.07
N LEU A 215 5.28 27.89 27.39
CA LEU A 215 5.68 26.88 26.42
C LEU A 215 4.46 26.18 25.84
N THR A 216 3.49 25.79 26.66
CA THR A 216 2.25 25.18 26.25
C THR A 216 1.49 25.99 25.20
N THR A 217 1.52 27.32 25.32
CA THR A 217 0.85 28.22 24.38
C THR A 217 1.53 28.19 23.01
N ILE A 218 2.88 28.15 22.97
CA ILE A 218 3.65 28.02 21.72
C ILE A 218 3.29 26.69 21.03
N ASP A 219 3.30 25.58 21.78
CA ASP A 219 3.00 24.27 21.24
C ASP A 219 1.56 24.18 20.67
N ILE A 220 0.58 24.83 21.34
CA ILE A 220 -0.79 24.89 20.82
C ILE A 220 -0.83 25.69 19.51
N LYS A 221 -0.08 26.78 19.41
CA LYS A 221 0.00 27.57 18.18
C LYS A 221 0.63 26.76 17.05
N ASP A 222 1.73 26.08 17.31
CA ASP A 222 2.42 25.25 16.31
C ASP A 222 1.52 24.11 15.82
N ALA A 223 0.75 23.49 16.73
CA ALA A 223 -0.26 22.50 16.37
C ALA A 223 -1.35 23.08 15.48
N TRP A 224 -1.83 24.29 15.79
CA TRP A 224 -2.85 24.98 15.00
C TRP A 224 -2.34 25.32 13.61
N ASP A 225 -1.16 25.91 13.51
CA ASP A 225 -0.55 26.28 12.23
C ASP A 225 -0.34 25.04 11.34
N SER A 226 0.14 23.94 11.93
CA SER A 226 0.29 22.67 11.22
C SER A 226 -1.04 22.08 10.74
N LEU A 227 -2.13 22.18 11.53
CA LEU A 227 -3.47 21.77 11.10
C LEU A 227 -4.00 22.66 9.99
N GLY A 228 -3.70 23.97 10.04
CA GLY A 228 -4.05 24.95 9.00
C GLY A 228 -3.44 24.62 7.64
N GLU A 229 -2.24 24.02 7.59
CA GLU A 229 -1.63 23.55 6.34
C GLU A 229 -2.44 22.43 5.66
N VAL A 230 -3.16 21.62 6.43
CA VAL A 230 -4.00 20.55 5.91
C VAL A 230 -5.30 21.09 5.32
N SER A 231 -5.95 22.02 6.04
CA SER A 231 -7.23 22.62 5.60
C SER A 231 -7.05 23.75 4.57
N GLY A 232 -5.83 24.27 4.42
CA GLY A 232 -5.54 25.47 3.63
C GLY A 232 -5.96 26.76 4.32
N GLU A 233 -6.29 26.70 5.61
CA GLU A 233 -6.60 27.86 6.45
C GLU A 233 -5.35 28.27 7.19
N THR A 234 -4.80 29.42 6.86
CA THR A 234 -3.77 30.05 7.68
C THR A 234 -4.41 30.60 8.95
N ALA A 235 -3.74 30.41 10.09
CA ALA A 235 -4.22 30.93 11.38
C ALA A 235 -4.49 32.45 11.28
N ASN A 236 -5.76 32.81 11.42
CA ASN A 236 -6.15 34.21 11.43
C ASN A 236 -5.71 34.79 12.79
N GLU A 237 -4.96 35.91 12.81
CA GLU A 237 -4.48 36.56 14.02
C GLU A 237 -5.57 36.71 15.09
N ARG A 238 -6.83 36.89 14.70
CA ARG A 238 -8.00 36.95 15.60
C ARG A 238 -8.19 35.68 16.46
N ILE A 239 -7.92 34.49 15.93
CA ILE A 239 -8.08 33.23 16.68
C ILE A 239 -6.92 33.10 17.68
N ILE A 240 -5.74 33.50 17.29
CA ILE A 240 -4.56 33.56 18.16
C ILE A 240 -4.83 34.50 19.34
N ASP A 241 -5.35 35.70 19.10
CA ASP A 241 -5.72 36.65 20.11
C ASP A 241 -6.84 36.15 21.03
N GLU A 242 -7.79 35.40 20.51
CA GLU A 242 -8.86 34.82 21.31
C GLU A 242 -8.36 33.67 22.23
N ILE A 243 -7.43 32.87 21.78
CA ILE A 243 -6.74 31.84 22.59
C ILE A 243 -5.96 32.55 23.72
N PHE A 244 -5.13 33.52 23.39
CA PHE A 244 -4.35 34.31 24.38
C PHE A 244 -5.24 35.04 25.39
N SER A 245 -6.41 35.55 24.97
CA SER A 245 -7.32 36.26 25.86
C SER A 245 -8.02 35.34 26.88
N LYS A 246 -8.18 34.06 26.55
CA LYS A 246 -8.81 33.06 27.43
C LYS A 246 -7.83 32.35 28.35
N PHE A 247 -6.57 32.28 28.00
CA PHE A 247 -5.51 31.88 28.89
C PHE A 247 -5.12 33.12 29.71
N CYS A 248 -5.76 33.31 30.84
CA CYS A 248 -5.31 34.31 31.82
C CYS A 248 -3.87 33.98 32.23
N VAL A 249 -2.91 34.63 31.60
CA VAL A 249 -1.55 34.73 32.13
C VAL A 249 -1.69 35.55 33.39
N GLY A 250 -1.64 34.87 34.55
CA GLY A 250 -1.82 35.49 35.86
C GLY A 250 -0.87 36.66 36.04
N LYS A 251 -1.44 37.75 36.55
CA LYS A 251 -0.70 38.81 37.19
C LYS A 251 0.02 38.26 38.42
#